data_fd485f699c0966efa0b80543c7f10a9c
#
_entry.id   fd485f699c0966efa0b80543c7f10a9c
#
_cell.length_a   1.000
_cell.length_b   1.000
_cell.length_c   1.000
_cell.angle_alpha   90.00
_cell.angle_beta   90.00
_cell.angle_gamma   90.00
#
_symmetry.space_group_name_H-M   'P 1'
#
loop_
_entity.id
_entity.type
_entity.pdbx_description
1 polymer ?
#
loop_
_entity_poly.entity_id
_entity_poly.type
_entity_poly.pdbx_seq_one_letter_code
_entity_poly.pdbx_strand_id
1 'polypeptide(L)'
;MVNPQHVFPPRRILVPSDMSDASESALKYARYFRERFGSEIRVLHAHNLELPPYFSSGQLADFKRELKRMEKAAREYVRKRSEPFLGFMPEIELVENTPAEAILNASQAHDMDMIIMGMHGRRGLQRLWMGSVTERVIRQSSLPVLAVRSAPPEKPVGRILCPMNASEPGKQALEYAAKISKTVSAHLTVLHVVEPGDAPLTCPLVDVQTKNSCNVEEIKLNGNAAKTIAEASNNLKPDVLIMGAERKSAVLGEFFSSTTSSIMQLAVGPLLIVPKKELNN
;
A
#
# COMPACT_ATOMS: atom_id res chain seq x y z
N MET A 1 18.09 3.43 18.59
CA MET A 1 17.23 4.31 17.78
C MET A 1 15.99 3.51 17.44
N VAL A 2 14.79 3.99 17.80
CA VAL A 2 13.53 3.32 17.48
C VAL A 2 13.37 3.41 15.97
N ASN A 3 13.44 2.27 15.29
CA ASN A 3 13.19 2.17 13.86
C ASN A 3 11.74 2.65 13.59
N PRO A 4 11.50 3.73 12.82
CA PRO A 4 10.20 4.36 12.68
C PRO A 4 9.21 3.59 11.82
N GLN A 5 9.50 2.31 11.52
CA GLN A 5 8.65 1.48 10.69
C GLN A 5 7.25 1.36 11.31
N HIS A 6 6.23 1.71 10.53
CA HIS A 6 4.80 1.70 10.88
C HIS A 6 4.35 2.86 11.79
N VAL A 7 4.85 4.05 11.50
CA VAL A 7 4.35 5.30 12.11
C VAL A 7 3.03 5.71 11.43
N PHE A 8 2.06 6.12 12.23
CA PHE A 8 0.85 6.78 11.74
C PHE A 8 0.59 8.06 12.56
N PRO A 9 0.30 9.19 11.95
CA PRO A 9 0.27 9.45 10.50
C PRO A 9 1.66 9.37 9.84
N PRO A 10 1.74 8.92 8.57
CA PRO A 10 3.00 8.86 7.84
C PRO A 10 3.49 10.29 7.56
N ARG A 11 4.78 10.52 7.73
CA ARG A 11 5.41 11.81 7.43
C ARG A 11 5.78 11.93 5.96
N ARG A 12 6.31 10.85 5.37
CA ARG A 12 6.78 10.80 3.98
C ARG A 12 6.11 9.65 3.25
N ILE A 13 5.48 9.96 2.13
CA ILE A 13 4.70 9.02 1.33
C ILE A 13 5.26 8.96 -0.09
N LEU A 14 5.58 7.74 -0.54
CA LEU A 14 5.94 7.46 -1.93
C LEU A 14 4.70 7.11 -2.73
N VAL A 15 4.51 7.76 -3.87
CA VAL A 15 3.39 7.52 -4.78
C VAL A 15 3.93 7.14 -6.15
N PRO A 16 4.05 5.85 -6.47
CA PRO A 16 4.38 5.41 -7.81
C PRO A 16 3.23 5.73 -8.76
N SER A 17 3.56 6.27 -9.93
CA SER A 17 2.59 6.61 -10.95
C SER A 17 3.02 6.13 -12.33
N ASP A 18 2.16 5.37 -12.98
CA ASP A 18 2.27 4.98 -14.38
C ASP A 18 1.31 5.81 -15.27
N MET A 19 0.71 6.86 -14.73
CA MET A 19 -0.29 7.72 -15.37
C MET A 19 -1.60 7.01 -15.74
N SER A 20 -1.91 5.89 -15.10
CA SER A 20 -3.21 5.24 -15.21
C SER A 20 -4.24 5.85 -14.27
N ASP A 21 -5.54 5.58 -14.48
CA ASP A 21 -6.64 6.01 -13.60
C ASP A 21 -6.45 5.53 -12.16
N ALA A 22 -5.84 4.35 -11.99
CA ALA A 22 -5.54 3.81 -10.67
C ALA A 22 -4.43 4.61 -9.97
N SER A 23 -3.38 5.05 -10.69
CA SER A 23 -2.38 5.95 -10.12
C SER A 23 -2.94 7.35 -9.86
N GLU A 24 -3.90 7.84 -10.66
CA GLU A 24 -4.62 9.09 -10.35
C GLU A 24 -5.39 8.98 -9.02
N SER A 25 -6.00 7.83 -8.77
CA SER A 25 -6.64 7.55 -7.47
C SER A 25 -5.64 7.56 -6.32
N ALA A 26 -4.45 6.99 -6.52
CA ALA A 26 -3.37 7.01 -5.53
C ALA A 26 -2.89 8.44 -5.22
N LEU A 27 -2.77 9.29 -6.24
CA LEU A 27 -2.43 10.72 -6.07
C LEU A 27 -3.50 11.47 -5.25
N LYS A 28 -4.78 11.19 -5.47
CA LYS A 28 -5.88 11.78 -4.66
C LYS A 28 -5.82 11.34 -3.19
N TYR A 29 -5.46 10.07 -2.92
CA TYR A 29 -5.20 9.62 -1.55
C TYR A 29 -3.99 10.32 -0.93
N ALA A 30 -2.91 10.50 -1.68
CA ALA A 30 -1.74 11.24 -1.21
C ALA A 30 -2.09 12.70 -0.86
N ARG A 31 -2.91 13.36 -1.69
CA ARG A 31 -3.47 14.68 -1.37
C ARG A 31 -4.24 14.67 -0.05
N TYR A 32 -5.14 13.71 0.15
CA TYR A 32 -5.89 13.55 1.40
C TYR A 32 -4.95 13.44 2.63
N PHE A 33 -3.88 12.64 2.53
CA PHE A 33 -2.90 12.52 3.61
C PHE A 33 -2.14 13.83 3.86
N ARG A 34 -1.76 14.54 2.81
CA ARG A 34 -1.09 15.83 2.93
C ARG A 34 -1.98 16.88 3.60
N GLU A 35 -3.22 17.03 3.14
CA GLU A 35 -4.17 18.02 3.66
C GLU A 35 -4.54 17.74 5.12
N ARG A 36 -4.64 16.47 5.51
CA ARG A 36 -5.09 16.09 6.84
C ARG A 36 -3.95 15.94 7.86
N PHE A 37 -2.77 15.53 7.43
CA PHE A 37 -1.67 15.16 8.33
C PHE A 37 -0.36 15.89 8.02
N GLY A 38 -0.31 16.70 6.98
CA GLY A 38 0.92 17.41 6.58
C GLY A 38 1.98 16.51 5.96
N SER A 39 1.61 15.33 5.44
CA SER A 39 2.55 14.39 4.85
C SER A 39 3.28 14.99 3.65
N GLU A 40 4.57 14.75 3.54
CA GLU A 40 5.38 15.04 2.36
C GLU A 40 5.15 13.97 1.30
N ILE A 41 4.94 14.39 0.05
CA ILE A 41 4.60 13.49 -1.05
C ILE A 41 5.72 13.51 -2.09
N ARG A 42 6.24 12.33 -2.39
CA ARG A 42 7.16 12.10 -3.50
C ARG A 42 6.48 11.23 -4.56
N VAL A 43 6.45 11.70 -5.79
CA VAL A 43 5.91 10.92 -6.92
C VAL A 43 7.06 10.27 -7.66
N LEU A 44 6.98 8.95 -7.86
CA LEU A 44 7.96 8.18 -8.62
C LEU A 44 7.36 7.71 -9.93
N HIS A 45 8.10 7.91 -11.02
CA HIS A 45 7.80 7.30 -12.31
C HIS A 45 9.00 6.44 -12.76
N ALA A 46 8.79 5.14 -12.87
CA ALA A 46 9.79 4.22 -13.38
C ALA A 46 9.67 4.10 -14.90
N HIS A 47 10.79 4.20 -15.58
CA HIS A 47 10.90 3.94 -17.01
C HIS A 47 12.03 2.94 -17.29
N ASN A 48 11.88 2.16 -18.32
CA ASN A 48 12.94 1.26 -18.79
C ASN A 48 13.45 1.81 -20.13
N LEU A 49 14.69 2.25 -20.16
CA LEU A 49 15.35 2.74 -21.36
C LEU A 49 16.47 1.73 -21.70
N GLU A 50 16.20 0.85 -22.64
CA GLU A 50 17.22 -0.04 -23.15
C GLU A 50 18.14 0.71 -24.12
N LEU A 51 19.39 0.87 -23.75
CA LEU A 51 20.40 1.45 -24.63
C LEU A 51 20.74 0.46 -25.76
N PRO A 52 20.75 0.89 -27.03
CA PRO A 52 21.30 0.06 -28.09
C PRO A 52 22.77 -0.29 -27.79
N PRO A 53 23.18 -1.54 -27.98
CA PRO A 53 24.49 -2.02 -27.52
C PRO A 53 25.71 -1.48 -28.32
N TYR A 54 25.47 -0.71 -29.39
CA TYR A 54 26.55 -0.28 -30.30
C TYR A 54 26.51 1.23 -30.53
N PHE A 55 27.26 1.99 -29.72
CA PHE A 55 27.52 3.43 -29.96
C PHE A 55 29.02 3.70 -30.07
N SER A 56 29.42 4.54 -31.05
CA SER A 56 30.71 5.21 -31.00
C SER A 56 30.77 6.24 -29.87
N SER A 57 31.97 6.62 -29.43
CA SER A 57 32.14 7.59 -28.33
C SER A 57 31.48 8.95 -28.62
N GLY A 58 31.47 9.40 -29.87
CA GLY A 58 30.78 10.63 -30.28
C GLY A 58 29.23 10.50 -30.21
N GLN A 59 28.71 9.40 -30.74
CA GLN A 59 27.27 9.10 -30.69
C GLN A 59 26.77 8.96 -29.24
N LEU A 60 27.60 8.38 -28.33
CA LEU A 60 27.29 8.27 -26.93
C LEU A 60 27.17 9.65 -26.24
N ALA A 61 28.02 10.60 -26.59
CA ALA A 61 27.96 11.97 -26.03
C ALA A 61 26.69 12.72 -26.47
N ASP A 62 26.33 12.60 -27.75
CA ASP A 62 25.10 13.20 -28.28
C ASP A 62 23.85 12.54 -27.68
N PHE A 63 23.86 11.22 -27.60
CA PHE A 63 22.79 10.46 -26.98
C PHE A 63 22.59 10.84 -25.49
N LYS A 64 23.67 10.97 -24.71
CA LYS A 64 23.59 11.42 -23.32
C LYS A 64 22.99 12.82 -23.16
N ARG A 65 23.28 13.74 -24.10
CA ARG A 65 22.67 15.08 -24.11
C ARG A 65 21.18 15.01 -24.40
N GLU A 66 20.79 14.20 -25.37
CA GLU A 66 19.36 14.04 -25.72
C GLU A 66 18.61 13.32 -24.61
N LEU A 67 19.19 12.30 -23.99
CA LEU A 67 18.61 11.61 -22.84
C LEU A 67 18.30 12.57 -21.69
N LYS A 68 19.23 13.46 -21.33
CA LYS A 68 18.99 14.49 -20.29
C LYS A 68 17.83 15.43 -20.64
N ARG A 69 17.69 15.78 -21.93
CA ARG A 69 16.53 16.59 -22.39
C ARG A 69 15.23 15.83 -22.26
N MET A 70 15.23 14.55 -22.67
CA MET A 70 14.07 13.68 -22.55
C MET A 70 13.67 13.45 -21.08
N GLU A 71 14.62 13.20 -20.19
CA GLU A 71 14.38 13.08 -18.75
C GLU A 71 13.76 14.36 -18.17
N LYS A 72 14.29 15.55 -18.54
CA LYS A 72 13.73 16.82 -18.09
C LYS A 72 12.29 16.99 -18.58
N ALA A 73 12.03 16.69 -19.85
CA ALA A 73 10.70 16.76 -20.44
C ALA A 73 9.74 15.74 -19.79
N ALA A 74 10.20 14.51 -19.56
CA ALA A 74 9.43 13.47 -18.88
C ALA A 74 9.09 13.88 -17.44
N ARG A 75 10.05 14.43 -16.70
CA ARG A 75 9.83 14.93 -15.32
C ARG A 75 8.76 16.01 -15.29
N GLU A 76 8.85 16.96 -16.20
CA GLU A 76 7.87 18.04 -16.31
C GLU A 76 6.48 17.53 -16.73
N TYR A 77 6.44 16.57 -17.64
CA TYR A 77 5.19 15.90 -18.04
C TYR A 77 4.53 15.19 -16.86
N VAL A 78 5.28 14.36 -16.12
CA VAL A 78 4.78 13.66 -14.93
C VAL A 78 4.28 14.65 -13.89
N ARG A 79 5.02 15.74 -13.67
CA ARG A 79 4.66 16.81 -12.73
C ARG A 79 3.32 17.44 -13.08
N LYS A 80 3.19 17.94 -14.33
CA LYS A 80 1.95 18.55 -14.81
C LYS A 80 0.77 17.59 -14.82
N ARG A 81 1.02 16.32 -15.08
CA ARG A 81 -0.03 15.29 -15.08
C ARG A 81 -0.49 14.95 -13.67
N SER A 82 0.38 15.06 -12.67
CA SER A 82 0.09 14.72 -11.26
C SER A 82 -0.55 15.89 -10.49
N GLU A 83 -0.22 17.14 -10.86
CA GLU A 83 -0.66 18.35 -10.18
C GLU A 83 -2.19 18.45 -10.00
N PRO A 84 -3.04 18.19 -11.01
CA PRO A 84 -4.50 18.31 -10.88
C PRO A 84 -5.08 17.40 -9.79
N PHE A 85 -4.45 16.26 -9.54
CA PHE A 85 -4.91 15.29 -8.55
C PHE A 85 -4.36 15.57 -7.16
N LEU A 86 -3.14 16.10 -7.08
CA LEU A 86 -2.49 16.46 -5.82
C LEU A 86 -2.90 17.85 -5.30
N GLY A 87 -3.27 18.77 -6.19
CA GLY A 87 -3.55 20.16 -5.85
C GLY A 87 -2.30 21.01 -5.56
N PHE A 88 -1.11 20.48 -5.84
CA PHE A 88 0.18 21.16 -5.72
C PHE A 88 1.21 20.52 -6.64
N MET A 89 2.31 21.25 -6.89
CA MET A 89 3.43 20.74 -7.69
C MET A 89 4.28 19.77 -6.89
N PRO A 90 4.29 18.45 -7.23
CA PRO A 90 5.04 17.46 -6.47
C PRO A 90 6.53 17.45 -6.85
N GLU A 91 7.35 16.89 -5.94
CA GLU A 91 8.68 16.41 -6.30
C GLU A 91 8.53 15.12 -7.11
N ILE A 92 9.18 15.09 -8.30
CA ILE A 92 9.15 13.95 -9.20
C ILE A 92 10.50 13.25 -9.20
N GLU A 93 10.48 11.97 -8.97
CA GLU A 93 11.62 11.07 -9.14
C GLU A 93 11.40 10.22 -10.40
N LEU A 94 12.31 10.33 -11.36
CA LEU A 94 12.39 9.44 -12.52
C LEU A 94 13.47 8.42 -12.26
N VAL A 95 13.14 7.15 -12.38
CA VAL A 95 14.07 6.04 -12.13
C VAL A 95 14.10 5.12 -13.33
N GLU A 96 15.31 4.87 -13.82
CA GLU A 96 15.57 3.85 -14.84
C GLU A 96 15.75 2.49 -14.15
N ASN A 97 14.64 1.75 -14.02
CA ASN A 97 14.61 0.40 -13.47
C ASN A 97 13.27 -0.27 -13.73
N THR A 98 13.14 -1.55 -13.41
CA THR A 98 11.84 -2.20 -13.36
C THR A 98 10.95 -1.50 -12.30
N PRO A 99 9.65 -1.30 -12.57
CA PRO A 99 8.81 -0.49 -11.68
C PRO A 99 8.82 -0.95 -10.22
N ALA A 100 8.75 -2.25 -9.96
CA ALA A 100 8.71 -2.74 -8.58
C ALA A 100 10.05 -2.50 -7.84
N GLU A 101 11.19 -2.71 -8.50
CA GLU A 101 12.50 -2.45 -7.92
C GLU A 101 12.74 -0.96 -7.69
N ALA A 102 12.35 -0.12 -8.65
CA ALA A 102 12.42 1.34 -8.50
C ALA A 102 11.65 1.80 -7.25
N ILE A 103 10.42 1.31 -7.06
CA ILE A 103 9.58 1.66 -5.91
C ILE A 103 10.22 1.22 -4.59
N LEU A 104 10.68 -0.03 -4.52
CA LEU A 104 11.27 -0.59 -3.31
C LEU A 104 12.58 0.12 -2.93
N ASN A 105 13.46 0.37 -3.91
CA ASN A 105 14.72 1.08 -3.67
C ASN A 105 14.48 2.53 -3.25
N ALA A 106 13.61 3.27 -3.93
CA ALA A 106 13.28 4.65 -3.57
C ALA A 106 12.64 4.75 -2.18
N SER A 107 11.79 3.77 -1.81
CA SER A 107 11.15 3.75 -0.50
C SER A 107 12.16 3.67 0.66
N GLN A 108 13.28 2.97 0.45
CA GLN A 108 14.36 2.85 1.42
C GLN A 108 15.32 4.04 1.36
N ALA A 109 15.73 4.46 0.14
CA ALA A 109 16.69 5.53 -0.07
C ALA A 109 16.22 6.89 0.49
N HIS A 110 14.92 7.13 0.54
CA HIS A 110 14.31 8.37 1.01
C HIS A 110 13.60 8.23 2.36
N ASP A 111 13.84 7.16 3.12
CA ASP A 111 13.21 6.88 4.42
C ASP A 111 11.69 7.12 4.39
N MET A 112 10.99 6.57 3.43
CA MET A 112 9.55 6.69 3.33
C MET A 112 8.86 5.93 4.46
N ASP A 113 7.69 6.40 4.88
CA ASP A 113 6.90 5.77 5.93
C ASP A 113 5.77 4.90 5.37
N MET A 114 5.33 5.19 4.14
CA MET A 114 4.21 4.52 3.48
C MET A 114 4.35 4.59 1.96
N ILE A 115 3.83 3.58 1.27
CA ILE A 115 3.62 3.61 -0.19
C ILE A 115 2.12 3.68 -0.44
N ILE A 116 1.67 4.60 -1.31
CA ILE A 116 0.29 4.64 -1.79
C ILE A 116 0.31 4.40 -3.31
N MET A 117 -0.35 3.35 -3.77
CA MET A 117 -0.30 2.99 -5.18
C MET A 117 -1.63 2.47 -5.72
N GLY A 118 -1.81 2.60 -7.02
CA GLY A 118 -2.95 2.01 -7.71
C GLY A 118 -2.89 0.48 -7.67
N MET A 119 -4.04 -0.16 -7.52
CA MET A 119 -4.12 -1.62 -7.48
C MET A 119 -3.92 -2.26 -8.86
N HIS A 120 -4.15 -1.50 -9.95
CA HIS A 120 -3.97 -1.92 -11.35
C HIS A 120 -3.13 -0.89 -12.08
N GLY A 121 -2.44 -1.30 -13.17
CA GLY A 121 -1.76 -0.40 -14.09
C GLY A 121 -2.47 -0.29 -15.44
N ARG A 122 -1.83 0.38 -16.42
CA ARG A 122 -2.34 0.62 -17.78
C ARG A 122 -2.80 -0.63 -18.56
N ARG A 123 -2.28 -1.81 -18.22
CA ARG A 123 -2.57 -3.08 -18.89
C ARG A 123 -3.64 -3.92 -18.20
N GLY A 124 -4.28 -3.42 -17.15
CA GLY A 124 -5.30 -4.13 -16.38
C GLY A 124 -6.57 -4.38 -17.20
N LEU A 125 -6.59 -5.49 -17.96
CA LEU A 125 -7.71 -5.91 -18.81
C LEU A 125 -8.94 -6.38 -18.02
N GLN A 126 -8.82 -6.64 -16.72
CA GLN A 126 -9.94 -7.02 -15.85
C GLN A 126 -9.82 -6.30 -14.52
N ARG A 127 -10.83 -5.52 -14.18
CA ARG A 127 -10.92 -4.73 -12.92
C ARG A 127 -10.85 -5.56 -11.63
N LEU A 128 -10.75 -6.87 -11.72
CA LEU A 128 -10.79 -7.79 -10.58
C LEU A 128 -9.42 -8.31 -10.14
N TRP A 129 -8.34 -8.09 -10.93
CA TRP A 129 -7.02 -8.64 -10.60
C TRP A 129 -6.05 -7.54 -10.17
N MET A 130 -5.28 -7.83 -9.14
CA MET A 130 -4.17 -6.96 -8.71
C MET A 130 -3.07 -6.95 -9.77
N GLY A 131 -2.50 -5.78 -10.08
CA GLY A 131 -1.39 -5.64 -11.02
C GLY A 131 -0.11 -6.30 -10.48
N SER A 132 0.68 -6.90 -11.37
CA SER A 132 1.93 -7.60 -11.00
C SER A 132 2.93 -6.71 -10.25
N VAL A 133 3.01 -5.41 -10.58
CA VAL A 133 3.86 -4.44 -9.87
C VAL A 133 3.36 -4.25 -8.43
N THR A 134 2.07 -4.02 -8.26
CA THR A 134 1.45 -3.81 -6.94
C THR A 134 1.60 -5.05 -6.06
N GLU A 135 1.35 -6.23 -6.61
CA GLU A 135 1.55 -7.49 -5.92
C GLU A 135 3.02 -7.66 -5.49
N ARG A 136 3.98 -7.41 -6.39
CA ARG A 136 5.41 -7.52 -6.07
C ARG A 136 5.85 -6.52 -5.00
N VAL A 137 5.37 -5.27 -5.07
CA VAL A 137 5.66 -4.24 -4.05
C VAL A 137 5.11 -4.64 -2.69
N ILE A 138 3.84 -5.07 -2.62
CA ILE A 138 3.24 -5.53 -1.35
C ILE A 138 4.02 -6.72 -0.77
N ARG A 139 4.47 -7.65 -1.60
CA ARG A 139 5.25 -8.83 -1.18
C ARG A 139 6.61 -8.47 -0.59
N GLN A 140 7.27 -7.44 -1.09
CA GLN A 140 8.67 -7.14 -0.79
C GLN A 140 8.86 -5.87 0.06
N SER A 141 7.83 -5.01 0.17
CA SER A 141 7.93 -3.78 0.94
C SER A 141 8.08 -4.05 2.43
N SER A 142 8.99 -3.34 3.08
CA SER A 142 9.08 -3.25 4.54
C SER A 142 8.17 -2.18 5.13
N LEU A 143 7.51 -1.39 4.28
CA LEU A 143 6.61 -0.31 4.66
C LEU A 143 5.15 -0.70 4.45
N PRO A 144 4.21 -0.11 5.19
CA PRO A 144 2.79 -0.21 4.88
C PRO A 144 2.50 0.23 3.44
N VAL A 145 1.69 -0.55 2.74
CA VAL A 145 1.28 -0.29 1.35
C VAL A 145 -0.22 -0.12 1.29
N LEU A 146 -0.68 1.09 0.93
CA LEU A 146 -2.08 1.38 0.65
C LEU A 146 -2.33 1.19 -0.85
N ALA A 147 -3.00 0.10 -1.21
CA ALA A 147 -3.42 -0.20 -2.57
C ALA A 147 -4.85 0.28 -2.81
N VAL A 148 -5.07 1.10 -3.84
CA VAL A 148 -6.35 1.76 -4.10
C VAL A 148 -6.87 1.48 -5.50
N ARG A 149 -8.20 1.38 -5.64
CA ARG A 149 -8.91 1.19 -6.91
C ARG A 149 -9.65 2.44 -7.37
N SER A 150 -10.10 3.25 -6.42
CA SER A 150 -10.91 4.45 -6.64
C SER A 150 -10.39 5.60 -5.80
N ALA A 151 -10.82 6.81 -6.09
CA ALA A 151 -10.50 7.99 -5.30
C ALA A 151 -10.94 7.84 -3.83
N PRO A 152 -10.29 8.56 -2.88
CA PRO A 152 -10.73 8.58 -1.49
C PRO A 152 -12.16 9.11 -1.38
N PRO A 153 -12.90 8.70 -0.33
CA PRO A 153 -14.19 9.28 -0.05
C PRO A 153 -14.06 10.79 0.27
N GLU A 154 -15.08 11.56 -0.06
CA GLU A 154 -15.14 12.99 0.31
C GLU A 154 -15.16 13.22 1.83
N LYS A 155 -15.66 12.22 2.59
CA LYS A 155 -15.71 12.23 4.04
C LYS A 155 -14.43 11.63 4.64
N PRO A 156 -14.06 12.04 5.86
CA PRO A 156 -12.98 11.38 6.59
C PRO A 156 -13.21 9.87 6.72
N VAL A 157 -12.13 9.09 6.77
CA VAL A 157 -12.20 7.66 7.07
C VAL A 157 -12.94 7.47 8.41
N GLY A 158 -14.10 6.83 8.34
CA GLY A 158 -14.96 6.63 9.51
C GLY A 158 -15.11 5.17 9.91
N ARG A 159 -14.83 4.22 9.00
CA ARG A 159 -15.00 2.78 9.24
C ARG A 159 -13.78 2.01 8.76
N ILE A 160 -13.18 1.28 9.68
CA ILE A 160 -12.01 0.43 9.45
C ILE A 160 -12.42 -1.01 9.71
N LEU A 161 -12.10 -1.92 8.78
CA LEU A 161 -12.20 -3.35 8.98
C LEU A 161 -10.79 -3.93 9.11
N CYS A 162 -10.52 -4.62 10.22
CA CYS A 162 -9.25 -5.29 10.46
C CYS A 162 -9.48 -6.80 10.66
N PRO A 163 -9.35 -7.62 9.61
CA PRO A 163 -9.29 -9.06 9.78
C PRO A 163 -8.05 -9.42 10.58
N MET A 164 -8.22 -10.21 11.65
CA MET A 164 -7.16 -10.53 12.57
C MET A 164 -7.16 -12.02 12.89
N ASN A 165 -5.99 -12.61 12.87
CA ASN A 165 -5.70 -13.91 13.44
C ASN A 165 -4.62 -13.76 14.54
N ALA A 166 -4.33 -14.80 15.29
CA ALA A 166 -3.35 -14.76 16.37
C ALA A 166 -1.89 -14.66 15.90
N SER A 167 -1.63 -14.56 14.59
CA SER A 167 -0.28 -14.43 14.05
C SER A 167 0.33 -13.06 14.36
N GLU A 168 1.66 -13.00 14.35
CA GLU A 168 2.39 -11.74 14.60
C GLU A 168 2.04 -10.63 13.58
N PRO A 169 1.94 -10.91 12.27
CA PRO A 169 1.47 -9.90 11.31
C PRO A 169 0.04 -9.42 11.59
N GLY A 170 -0.85 -10.31 12.03
CA GLY A 170 -2.21 -9.94 12.41
C GLY A 170 -2.24 -8.96 13.59
N LYS A 171 -1.44 -9.21 14.63
CA LYS A 171 -1.30 -8.31 15.79
C LYS A 171 -0.76 -6.94 15.38
N GLN A 172 0.28 -6.90 14.54
CA GLN A 172 0.87 -5.64 14.06
C GLN A 172 -0.11 -4.83 13.20
N ALA A 173 -0.93 -5.50 12.38
CA ALA A 173 -1.99 -4.86 11.64
C ALA A 173 -3.06 -4.25 12.55
N LEU A 174 -3.45 -4.97 13.61
CA LEU A 174 -4.39 -4.48 14.60
C LEU A 174 -3.84 -3.25 15.35
N GLU A 175 -2.58 -3.28 15.80
CA GLU A 175 -1.94 -2.11 16.41
C GLU A 175 -1.94 -0.90 15.48
N TYR A 176 -1.66 -1.13 14.20
CA TYR A 176 -1.65 -0.05 13.21
C TYR A 176 -3.07 0.47 12.94
N ALA A 177 -4.06 -0.42 12.82
CA ALA A 177 -5.47 -0.07 12.67
C ALA A 177 -6.00 0.73 13.87
N ALA A 178 -5.62 0.34 15.10
CA ALA A 178 -5.98 1.08 16.32
C ALA A 178 -5.38 2.50 16.34
N LYS A 179 -4.11 2.66 15.91
CA LYS A 179 -3.49 3.99 15.78
C LYS A 179 -4.24 4.88 14.78
N ILE A 180 -4.63 4.31 13.63
CA ILE A 180 -5.44 5.02 12.62
C ILE A 180 -6.79 5.40 13.23
N SER A 181 -7.52 4.43 13.78
CA SER A 181 -8.84 4.63 14.39
C SER A 181 -8.82 5.76 15.42
N LYS A 182 -7.85 5.74 16.34
CA LYS A 182 -7.66 6.79 17.35
C LYS A 182 -7.38 8.17 16.73
N THR A 183 -6.52 8.22 15.72
CA THR A 183 -6.07 9.50 15.10
C THR A 183 -7.19 10.17 14.32
N VAL A 184 -8.03 9.38 13.63
CA VAL A 184 -9.12 9.92 12.79
C VAL A 184 -10.50 9.76 13.40
N SER A 185 -10.60 9.24 14.64
CA SER A 185 -11.84 8.94 15.35
C SER A 185 -12.77 8.00 14.57
N ALA A 186 -12.19 7.00 13.89
CA ALA A 186 -12.95 6.01 13.12
C ALA A 186 -13.42 4.85 13.99
N HIS A 187 -14.54 4.24 13.59
CA HIS A 187 -14.98 2.95 14.13
C HIS A 187 -14.11 1.81 13.59
N LEU A 188 -13.55 0.99 14.48
CA LEU A 188 -12.69 -0.14 14.15
C LEU A 188 -13.47 -1.44 14.38
N THR A 189 -13.76 -2.16 13.30
CA THR A 189 -14.30 -3.53 13.39
C THR A 189 -13.14 -4.52 13.27
N VAL A 190 -12.91 -5.30 14.32
CA VAL A 190 -11.92 -6.39 14.35
C VAL A 190 -12.66 -7.68 14.05
N LEU A 191 -12.33 -8.30 12.91
CA LEU A 191 -12.98 -9.53 12.45
C LEU A 191 -12.07 -10.72 12.63
N HIS A 192 -12.52 -11.70 13.38
CA HIS A 192 -11.90 -13.02 13.45
C HIS A 192 -12.76 -14.07 12.74
N VAL A 193 -12.15 -14.81 11.82
CA VAL A 193 -12.80 -15.95 11.18
C VAL A 193 -12.24 -17.24 11.75
N VAL A 194 -13.14 -18.07 12.27
CA VAL A 194 -12.82 -19.42 12.79
C VAL A 194 -12.99 -20.40 11.64
N GLU A 195 -11.90 -20.99 11.19
CA GLU A 195 -11.93 -22.04 10.16
C GLU A 195 -12.20 -23.41 10.76
N PRO A 196 -12.75 -24.36 9.98
CA PRO A 196 -12.95 -25.73 10.46
C PRO A 196 -11.63 -26.36 10.91
N GLY A 197 -11.56 -26.79 12.16
CA GLY A 197 -10.36 -27.38 12.75
C GLY A 197 -9.49 -26.41 13.56
N ASP A 198 -9.82 -25.11 13.57
CA ASP A 198 -9.13 -24.15 14.43
C ASP A 198 -9.42 -24.41 15.91
N ALA A 199 -8.39 -24.24 16.74
CA ALA A 199 -8.58 -24.22 18.18
C ALA A 199 -9.38 -22.97 18.61
N PRO A 200 -10.28 -23.08 19.59
CA PRO A 200 -11.00 -21.94 20.10
C PRO A 200 -10.04 -20.87 20.63
N LEU A 201 -10.24 -19.62 20.22
CA LEU A 201 -9.52 -18.50 20.81
C LEU A 201 -9.92 -18.34 22.28
N THR A 202 -8.97 -18.58 23.17
CA THR A 202 -9.16 -18.51 24.63
C THR A 202 -8.97 -17.09 25.19
N CYS A 203 -8.46 -16.16 24.38
CA CYS A 203 -8.22 -14.77 24.79
C CYS A 203 -8.96 -13.77 23.89
N PRO A 204 -9.26 -12.56 24.38
CA PRO A 204 -9.78 -11.46 23.58
C PRO A 204 -8.81 -11.12 22.43
N LEU A 205 -9.37 -10.79 21.25
CA LEU A 205 -8.57 -10.34 20.10
C LEU A 205 -7.97 -8.96 20.34
N VAL A 206 -8.71 -8.13 21.05
CA VAL A 206 -8.35 -6.75 21.35
C VAL A 206 -8.09 -6.62 22.83
N ASP A 207 -6.93 -6.09 23.19
CA ASP A 207 -6.58 -5.84 24.58
C ASP A 207 -7.42 -4.70 25.20
N VAL A 208 -7.45 -4.64 26.53
CA VAL A 208 -8.24 -3.67 27.28
C VAL A 208 -7.82 -2.22 26.98
N GLN A 209 -6.54 -1.98 26.76
CA GLN A 209 -6.02 -0.65 26.48
C GLN A 209 -6.51 -0.14 25.13
N THR A 210 -6.51 -0.98 24.12
CA THR A 210 -7.04 -0.67 22.79
C THR A 210 -8.55 -0.44 22.85
N LYS A 211 -9.31 -1.27 23.57
CA LYS A 211 -10.76 -1.09 23.79
C LYS A 211 -11.09 0.26 24.44
N ASN A 212 -10.29 0.68 25.40
CA ASN A 212 -10.51 1.95 26.10
C ASN A 212 -10.09 3.18 25.29
N SER A 213 -9.22 3.00 24.29
CA SER A 213 -8.66 4.12 23.51
C SER A 213 -9.28 4.33 22.13
N CYS A 214 -10.06 3.37 21.64
CA CYS A 214 -10.66 3.36 20.30
C CYS A 214 -12.13 2.96 20.39
N ASN A 215 -12.94 3.46 19.44
CA ASN A 215 -14.28 2.91 19.20
C ASN A 215 -14.14 1.59 18.44
N VAL A 216 -14.09 0.46 19.15
CA VAL A 216 -13.79 -0.85 18.60
C VAL A 216 -14.89 -1.87 18.86
N GLU A 217 -15.22 -2.64 17.85
CA GLU A 217 -16.13 -3.79 17.89
C GLU A 217 -15.39 -5.06 17.46
N GLU A 218 -15.61 -6.17 18.17
CA GLU A 218 -15.11 -7.48 17.81
C GLU A 218 -16.20 -8.36 17.21
N ILE A 219 -15.97 -8.89 16.01
CA ILE A 219 -16.88 -9.81 15.33
C ILE A 219 -16.18 -11.15 15.14
N LYS A 220 -16.85 -12.25 15.48
CA LYS A 220 -16.40 -13.62 15.19
C LYS A 220 -17.36 -14.25 14.21
N LEU A 221 -16.83 -14.77 13.12
CA LEU A 221 -17.59 -15.49 12.09
C LEU A 221 -16.95 -16.86 11.86
N ASN A 222 -17.74 -17.83 11.44
CA ASN A 222 -17.25 -19.15 11.05
C ASN A 222 -17.21 -19.27 9.54
N GLY A 223 -16.20 -19.94 9.00
CA GLY A 223 -16.12 -20.23 7.58
C GLY A 223 -14.71 -20.19 7.00
N ASN A 224 -14.62 -20.18 5.67
CA ASN A 224 -13.34 -19.97 5.00
C ASN A 224 -12.91 -18.50 5.14
N ALA A 225 -11.74 -18.25 5.67
CA ALA A 225 -11.27 -16.91 6.03
C ALA A 225 -11.35 -15.93 4.85
N ALA A 226 -10.83 -16.29 3.67
CA ALA A 226 -10.81 -15.39 2.51
C ALA A 226 -12.20 -14.98 2.05
N LYS A 227 -13.11 -15.96 1.92
CA LYS A 227 -14.49 -15.73 1.50
C LYS A 227 -15.26 -14.91 2.54
N THR A 228 -15.17 -15.29 3.80
CA THR A 228 -15.89 -14.62 4.91
C THR A 228 -15.43 -13.17 5.09
N ILE A 229 -14.12 -12.89 4.98
CA ILE A 229 -13.59 -11.52 5.06
C ILE A 229 -14.07 -10.69 3.86
N ALA A 230 -14.07 -11.26 2.64
CA ALA A 230 -14.57 -10.55 1.45
C ALA A 230 -16.06 -10.23 1.57
N GLU A 231 -16.89 -11.16 2.03
CA GLU A 231 -18.32 -10.97 2.28
C GLU A 231 -18.56 -9.90 3.37
N ALA A 232 -17.81 -9.98 4.48
CA ALA A 232 -17.88 -8.97 5.53
C ALA A 232 -17.47 -7.58 5.01
N SER A 233 -16.43 -7.48 4.20
CA SER A 233 -16.02 -6.23 3.56
C SER A 233 -17.12 -5.66 2.67
N ASN A 234 -17.82 -6.50 1.89
CA ASN A 234 -18.92 -6.06 1.03
C ASN A 234 -20.15 -5.60 1.82
N ASN A 235 -20.43 -6.23 2.95
CA ASN A 235 -21.59 -5.92 3.79
C ASN A 235 -21.36 -4.69 4.67
N LEU A 236 -20.21 -4.60 5.33
CA LEU A 236 -19.85 -3.51 6.24
C LEU A 236 -19.41 -2.24 5.50
N LYS A 237 -18.96 -2.38 4.22
CA LYS A 237 -18.47 -1.27 3.37
C LYS A 237 -17.49 -0.39 4.13
N PRO A 238 -16.37 -0.92 4.62
CA PRO A 238 -15.37 -0.13 5.31
C PRO A 238 -14.72 0.86 4.35
N ASP A 239 -14.28 1.99 4.87
CA ASP A 239 -13.51 2.97 4.10
C ASP A 239 -12.09 2.48 3.82
N VAL A 240 -11.58 1.56 4.66
CA VAL A 240 -10.32 0.85 4.46
C VAL A 240 -10.34 -0.52 5.14
N LEU A 241 -9.83 -1.53 4.43
CA LEU A 241 -9.49 -2.85 4.96
C LEU A 241 -8.01 -2.85 5.33
N ILE A 242 -7.68 -3.18 6.59
CA ILE A 242 -6.29 -3.21 7.09
C ILE A 242 -5.94 -4.63 7.50
N MET A 243 -4.89 -5.19 6.92
CA MET A 243 -4.47 -6.56 7.26
C MET A 243 -2.96 -6.71 7.29
N GLY A 244 -2.49 -7.67 8.08
CA GLY A 244 -1.10 -8.07 8.10
C GLY A 244 -0.75 -8.99 6.94
N ALA A 245 0.47 -8.89 6.46
CA ALA A 245 1.02 -9.83 5.50
C ALA A 245 2.27 -10.50 6.07
N GLU A 246 2.25 -11.82 6.11
CA GLU A 246 3.42 -12.61 6.43
C GLU A 246 4.24 -12.85 5.16
N ARG A 247 5.53 -12.50 5.22
CA ARG A 247 6.48 -12.86 4.17
C ARG A 247 6.88 -14.31 4.41
N LYS A 248 6.49 -15.20 3.53
CA LYS A 248 7.07 -16.54 3.48
C LYS A 248 8.42 -16.48 2.78
N SER A 249 9.37 -17.29 3.25
CA SER A 249 10.71 -17.40 2.65
C SER A 249 10.61 -17.66 1.14
N ALA A 250 11.40 -16.95 0.35
CA ALA A 250 11.44 -17.06 -1.11
C ALA A 250 11.83 -18.47 -1.63
N VAL A 251 12.32 -19.33 -0.76
CA VAL A 251 12.80 -20.71 -1.09
C VAL A 251 11.66 -21.63 -1.55
N LEU A 252 10.40 -21.34 -1.18
CA LEU A 252 9.25 -22.20 -1.48
C LEU A 252 8.30 -21.65 -2.55
N GLY A 253 8.62 -20.53 -3.21
CA GLY A 253 7.79 -19.96 -4.29
C GLY A 253 6.41 -19.40 -3.85
N GLU A 254 5.97 -19.64 -2.62
CA GLU A 254 4.75 -19.10 -2.05
C GLU A 254 5.06 -17.90 -1.16
N PHE A 255 4.66 -16.70 -1.59
CA PHE A 255 5.05 -15.45 -0.93
C PHE A 255 4.03 -14.92 0.09
N PHE A 256 2.78 -15.38 0.03
CA PHE A 256 1.71 -15.03 0.99
C PHE A 256 0.91 -16.26 1.39
N SER A 257 0.15 -16.16 2.49
CA SER A 257 -0.89 -17.14 2.75
C SER A 257 -1.95 -17.10 1.64
N SER A 258 -2.58 -18.23 1.36
CA SER A 258 -3.70 -18.31 0.39
C SER A 258 -4.80 -17.29 0.71
N THR A 259 -5.08 -17.07 1.99
CA THR A 259 -6.05 -16.08 2.48
C THR A 259 -5.68 -14.66 2.07
N THR A 260 -4.43 -14.21 2.31
CA THR A 260 -3.97 -12.87 1.94
C THR A 260 -4.07 -12.65 0.42
N SER A 261 -3.59 -13.61 -0.37
CA SER A 261 -3.68 -13.54 -1.84
C SER A 261 -5.12 -13.46 -2.34
N SER A 262 -6.03 -14.24 -1.76
CA SER A 262 -7.44 -14.23 -2.12
C SER A 262 -8.13 -12.92 -1.73
N ILE A 263 -7.85 -12.36 -0.55
CA ILE A 263 -8.42 -11.08 -0.12
C ILE A 263 -7.94 -9.94 -1.03
N MET A 264 -6.67 -9.92 -1.41
CA MET A 264 -6.13 -8.95 -2.37
C MET A 264 -6.89 -8.95 -3.70
N GLN A 265 -7.40 -10.10 -4.14
CA GLN A 265 -8.20 -10.24 -5.35
C GLN A 265 -9.67 -9.86 -5.12
N LEU A 266 -10.25 -10.24 -4.01
CA LEU A 266 -11.68 -10.14 -3.72
C LEU A 266 -12.09 -8.80 -3.08
N ALA A 267 -11.18 -8.10 -2.39
CA ALA A 267 -11.49 -6.83 -1.74
C ALA A 267 -11.84 -5.74 -2.76
N VAL A 268 -12.99 -5.09 -2.55
CA VAL A 268 -13.50 -4.06 -3.47
C VAL A 268 -12.97 -2.66 -3.11
N GLY A 269 -12.74 -2.39 -1.83
CA GLY A 269 -12.29 -1.10 -1.30
C GLY A 269 -10.76 -0.94 -1.21
N PRO A 270 -10.32 0.19 -0.64
CA PRO A 270 -8.91 0.42 -0.31
C PRO A 270 -8.37 -0.64 0.64
N LEU A 271 -7.18 -1.15 0.32
CA LEU A 271 -6.52 -2.20 1.08
C LEU A 271 -5.17 -1.72 1.60
N LEU A 272 -5.03 -1.63 2.92
CA LEU A 272 -3.78 -1.30 3.58
C LEU A 272 -3.13 -2.59 4.10
N ILE A 273 -2.00 -2.93 3.54
CA ILE A 273 -1.21 -4.07 3.96
C ILE A 273 -0.08 -3.60 4.88
N VAL A 274 -0.05 -4.15 6.09
CA VAL A 274 0.99 -3.88 7.08
C VAL A 274 1.96 -5.06 7.07
N PRO A 275 3.22 -4.86 6.63
CA PRO A 275 4.21 -5.93 6.63
C PRO A 275 4.65 -6.26 8.05
N LYS A 276 5.10 -7.50 8.26
CA LYS A 276 5.74 -7.92 9.52
C LYS A 276 6.97 -7.05 9.77
N LYS A 277 7.08 -6.50 10.98
CA LYS A 277 8.32 -5.84 11.43
C LYS A 277 9.44 -6.87 11.51
N GLU A 278 10.54 -6.61 10.85
CA GLU A 278 11.76 -7.36 11.11
C GLU A 278 12.33 -6.91 12.45
N LEU A 279 12.45 -7.83 13.38
CA LEU A 279 13.22 -7.59 14.60
C LEU A 279 14.68 -7.48 14.15
N ASN A 280 15.25 -6.28 14.17
CA ASN A 280 16.69 -6.13 14.01
C ASN A 280 17.35 -6.86 15.17
N ASN A 281 17.99 -7.97 14.86
CA ASN A 281 18.94 -8.65 15.75
C ASN A 281 20.18 -7.79 15.94
#